data_6d6dc52e143ba032f7dcc0e7e2869448
#
_entry.id   6d6dc52e143ba032f7dcc0e7e2869448
#
_cell.length_a   1.000
_cell.length_b   1.000
_cell.length_c   1.000
_cell.angle_alpha   90.00
_cell.angle_beta   90.00
_cell.angle_gamma   90.00
#
_symmetry.space_group_name_H-M   'P 1'
#
loop_
_entity.id
_entity.type
_entity.pdbx_description
1 polymer ?
#
loop_
_entity_poly.entity_id
_entity_poly.type
_entity_poly.pdbx_seq_one_letter_code
_entity_poly.pdbx_strand_id
1 'polypeptide(L)'
;MRGWVLATAVEPEAWHEKILSVKANVSAGPSAEMVKLTEFAAWRWAGPQSAFLRAASPANIVPLDALEPLSHALYPDTPKPIPVPERESILIMWPPSEPRADLLASLLASEGSTLLIVPDPNEQDSLAQVFFDLGRNVLVVRSDLPASERTKIWAEARSGAWVVVGGRSAVFSPVPDLNTVIILDDADEALAEERAPAWHARDLVIERARRAKAQLVIVSPVPTTEAVVAAGPPIDVPVSISQRGWPNFEVVDQRQDPPGLGLLALALGPALHQALSSGQQALCVLNRKGRARLLACRTCGELVRCSQCEAVMSEVEDGFLCNQCLAHESHQCRHCGSSKFKAIKPGVTRVRDALAGLVPHHHVVAIEAGDKTRPKFDVAIGTETILHGFSGTSSPKFDRPIGLVAFLDFDQELLAPRYRAIEQAAWLLVRAARLVGARSEGGKVLVQTRIPDHEVLLAAVSGNPQPLLVAEQERRQSLGFPPLGGLAAMTGEIEAVDMACDSLRDRLEITGGQGDVLLRAPSSTVLCDALAAVDLGPARAKGRLRIDVDPLRV
;
A
#
# COMPACT_ATOMS: atom_id res chain seq x y z
N MET A 1 -8.83 33.66 7.90
CA MET A 1 -9.24 32.23 7.78
C MET A 1 -9.50 31.99 6.31
N ARG A 2 -8.96 30.93 5.71
CA ARG A 2 -9.29 30.51 4.36
C ARG A 2 -10.44 29.49 4.44
N GLY A 3 -11.40 29.57 3.55
CA GLY A 3 -12.51 28.65 3.45
C GLY A 3 -12.90 28.42 2.00
N TRP A 4 -13.83 27.51 1.76
CA TRP A 4 -14.37 27.17 0.46
C TRP A 4 -15.83 27.59 0.41
N VAL A 5 -16.27 28.14 -0.73
CA VAL A 5 -17.68 28.38 -1.00
C VAL A 5 -18.19 27.09 -1.68
N LEU A 6 -18.98 26.30 -0.95
CA LEU A 6 -19.49 25.01 -1.43
C LEU A 6 -20.87 25.17 -2.08
N ALA A 7 -21.68 26.07 -1.57
CA ALA A 7 -23.01 26.40 -2.08
C ALA A 7 -23.31 27.89 -1.89
N THR A 8 -24.18 28.44 -2.72
CA THR A 8 -24.71 29.81 -2.62
C THR A 8 -26.22 29.74 -2.44
N ALA A 9 -26.81 30.78 -1.86
CA ALA A 9 -28.26 30.89 -1.62
C ALA A 9 -28.84 29.73 -0.76
N VAL A 10 -28.08 29.31 0.26
CA VAL A 10 -28.53 28.31 1.24
C VAL A 10 -29.28 29.01 2.36
N GLU A 11 -30.44 28.48 2.77
CA GLU A 11 -31.16 28.97 3.93
C GLU A 11 -30.33 28.72 5.23
N PRO A 12 -30.17 29.74 6.10
CA PRO A 12 -29.41 29.58 7.32
C PRO A 12 -30.14 28.66 8.32
N GLU A 13 -29.39 27.73 8.91
CA GLU A 13 -29.85 26.90 10.00
C GLU A 13 -29.72 27.59 11.37
N ALA A 14 -30.01 26.88 12.47
CA ALA A 14 -30.07 27.42 13.85
C ALA A 14 -28.81 28.12 14.37
N TRP A 15 -27.68 28.05 13.66
CA TRP A 15 -26.39 28.70 14.03
C TRP A 15 -26.05 29.95 13.19
N HIS A 16 -27.02 30.54 12.51
CA HIS A 16 -26.85 31.70 11.61
C HIS A 16 -26.21 32.93 12.28
N GLU A 17 -26.34 33.10 13.60
CA GLU A 17 -25.73 34.20 14.35
C GLU A 17 -24.18 34.14 14.34
N LYS A 18 -23.58 33.01 14.02
CA LYS A 18 -22.13 32.80 13.93
C LYS A 18 -21.57 32.93 12.50
N ILE A 19 -22.41 33.25 11.52
CA ILE A 19 -21.98 33.37 10.13
C ILE A 19 -21.19 34.66 9.94
N LEU A 20 -19.97 34.50 9.46
CA LEU A 20 -19.13 35.63 9.06
C LEU A 20 -19.30 35.90 7.57
N SER A 21 -19.38 37.19 7.20
CA SER A 21 -19.43 37.60 5.79
C SER A 21 -18.15 37.19 5.06
N VAL A 22 -18.31 36.70 3.83
CA VAL A 22 -17.20 36.46 2.91
C VAL A 22 -16.60 37.79 2.51
N LYS A 23 -15.35 38.05 2.87
CA LYS A 23 -14.69 39.34 2.59
C LYS A 23 -14.31 39.51 1.11
N ALA A 24 -13.81 38.44 0.49
CA ALA A 24 -13.45 38.41 -0.93
C ALA A 24 -13.30 36.99 -1.42
N ASN A 25 -13.57 36.73 -2.70
CA ASN A 25 -13.12 35.53 -3.42
C ASN A 25 -11.79 35.89 -4.10
N VAL A 26 -10.70 35.34 -3.60
CA VAL A 26 -9.33 35.76 -3.99
C VAL A 26 -8.55 34.69 -4.74
N SER A 27 -9.09 33.47 -4.88
CA SER A 27 -8.39 32.35 -5.49
C SER A 27 -9.35 31.40 -6.21
N ALA A 28 -8.93 30.91 -7.36
CA ALA A 28 -9.54 29.72 -7.93
C ALA A 28 -9.42 28.54 -6.95
N GLY A 29 -10.46 27.70 -6.90
CA GLY A 29 -10.56 26.53 -6.05
C GLY A 29 -10.91 25.27 -6.86
N PRO A 30 -11.19 24.16 -6.17
CA PRO A 30 -11.66 22.94 -6.80
C PRO A 30 -12.92 23.18 -7.64
N SER A 31 -13.08 22.44 -8.75
CA SER A 31 -14.32 22.45 -9.54
C SER A 31 -15.49 21.86 -8.75
N ALA A 32 -16.71 22.11 -9.20
CA ALA A 32 -17.91 21.53 -8.57
C ALA A 32 -17.88 19.98 -8.57
N GLU A 33 -17.33 19.37 -9.61
CA GLU A 33 -17.10 17.93 -9.68
C GLU A 33 -16.11 17.46 -8.59
N MET A 34 -15.01 18.18 -8.45
CA MET A 34 -14.01 17.88 -7.41
C MET A 34 -14.57 18.08 -6.00
N VAL A 35 -15.42 19.10 -5.78
CA VAL A 35 -16.13 19.27 -4.51
C VAL A 35 -16.97 18.03 -4.19
N LYS A 36 -17.75 17.53 -5.15
CA LYS A 36 -18.56 16.30 -5.00
C LYS A 36 -17.68 15.07 -4.75
N LEU A 37 -16.49 14.99 -5.36
CA LEU A 37 -15.55 13.91 -5.07
C LEU A 37 -15.02 14.00 -3.62
N THR A 38 -14.79 15.21 -3.09
CA THR A 38 -14.40 15.40 -1.69
C THR A 38 -15.52 15.10 -0.70
N GLU A 39 -16.78 15.29 -1.07
CA GLU A 39 -17.95 14.84 -0.29
C GLU A 39 -18.00 13.32 -0.19
N PHE A 40 -17.83 12.64 -1.32
CA PHE A 40 -17.71 11.17 -1.34
C PHE A 40 -16.55 10.70 -0.45
N ALA A 41 -15.38 11.31 -0.56
CA ALA A 41 -14.22 10.95 0.26
C ALA A 41 -14.49 11.14 1.77
N ALA A 42 -15.17 12.21 2.15
CA ALA A 42 -15.55 12.48 3.53
C ALA A 42 -16.52 11.42 4.07
N TRP A 43 -17.52 11.04 3.28
CA TRP A 43 -18.46 9.96 3.60
C TRP A 43 -17.76 8.61 3.66
N ARG A 44 -16.94 8.28 2.65
CA ARG A 44 -16.29 6.97 2.52
C ARG A 44 -15.33 6.66 3.66
N TRP A 45 -14.61 7.65 4.18
CA TRP A 45 -13.59 7.47 5.24
C TRP A 45 -13.93 8.18 6.55
N ALA A 46 -15.19 8.50 6.78
CA ALA A 46 -15.68 9.12 8.01
C ALA A 46 -14.82 10.32 8.48
N GLY A 47 -14.29 11.10 7.51
CA GLY A 47 -13.40 12.21 7.76
C GLY A 47 -14.04 13.58 7.44
N PRO A 48 -13.45 14.69 7.90
CA PRO A 48 -13.96 16.01 7.56
C PRO A 48 -13.69 16.34 6.08
N GLN A 49 -14.70 16.79 5.34
CA GLN A 49 -14.56 17.19 3.94
C GLN A 49 -13.46 18.24 3.73
N SER A 50 -13.24 19.10 4.71
CA SER A 50 -12.20 20.14 4.67
C SER A 50 -10.78 19.58 4.51
N ALA A 51 -10.50 18.33 4.94
CA ALA A 51 -9.22 17.67 4.72
C ALA A 51 -9.02 17.35 3.23
N PHE A 52 -10.04 16.82 2.58
CA PHE A 52 -10.02 16.48 1.15
C PHE A 52 -10.07 17.73 0.26
N LEU A 53 -10.87 18.74 0.63
CA LEU A 53 -10.87 20.05 -0.05
C LEU A 53 -9.48 20.70 -0.04
N ARG A 54 -8.76 20.57 1.07
CA ARG A 54 -7.37 21.06 1.16
C ARG A 54 -6.45 20.33 0.20
N ALA A 55 -6.59 19.01 0.08
CA ALA A 55 -5.81 18.21 -0.86
C ALA A 55 -6.15 18.55 -2.33
N ALA A 56 -7.41 18.89 -2.62
CA ALA A 56 -7.89 19.25 -3.95
C ALA A 56 -7.59 20.74 -4.33
N SER A 57 -7.11 21.54 -3.39
CA SER A 57 -6.89 22.98 -3.59
C SER A 57 -5.42 23.32 -3.87
N PRO A 58 -5.14 24.41 -4.59
CA PRO A 58 -3.78 24.87 -4.77
C PRO A 58 -3.15 25.29 -3.43
N ALA A 59 -1.85 25.11 -3.29
CA ALA A 59 -1.13 25.46 -2.07
C ALA A 59 -1.10 26.98 -1.84
N ASN A 60 -1.02 27.79 -2.91
CA ASN A 60 -1.06 29.24 -2.89
C ASN A 60 -2.28 29.78 -3.64
N ILE A 61 -2.43 31.11 -3.66
CA ILE A 61 -3.50 31.79 -4.39
C ILE A 61 -3.26 31.65 -5.90
N VAL A 62 -4.30 31.27 -6.63
CA VAL A 62 -4.37 31.27 -8.11
C VAL A 62 -5.41 32.30 -8.53
N PRO A 63 -5.05 33.34 -9.30
CA PRO A 63 -5.99 34.32 -9.80
C PRO A 63 -7.13 33.69 -10.61
N LEU A 64 -8.32 34.27 -10.54
CA LEU A 64 -9.51 33.72 -11.21
C LEU A 64 -9.41 33.78 -12.75
N ASP A 65 -8.69 34.78 -13.26
CA ASP A 65 -8.61 35.10 -14.69
C ASP A 65 -7.40 34.48 -15.40
N ALA A 66 -6.62 33.61 -14.72
CA ALA A 66 -5.27 33.24 -15.14
C ALA A 66 -5.17 32.02 -16.07
N LEU A 67 -6.29 31.48 -16.58
CA LEU A 67 -6.24 30.19 -17.26
C LEU A 67 -6.92 30.25 -18.64
N GLU A 68 -6.11 30.28 -19.70
CA GLU A 68 -6.57 29.99 -21.04
C GLU A 68 -6.70 28.47 -21.22
N PRO A 69 -7.84 27.96 -21.73
CA PRO A 69 -7.96 26.56 -22.08
C PRO A 69 -6.93 26.20 -23.16
N LEU A 70 -6.21 25.09 -22.97
CA LEU A 70 -5.42 24.51 -24.05
C LEU A 70 -6.35 24.02 -25.15
N SER A 71 -5.97 24.25 -26.40
CA SER A 71 -6.65 23.63 -27.54
C SER A 71 -6.54 22.10 -27.44
N HIS A 72 -7.65 21.41 -27.68
CA HIS A 72 -7.67 19.94 -27.75
C HIS A 72 -6.73 19.48 -28.85
N ALA A 73 -5.60 18.88 -28.47
CA ALA A 73 -4.73 18.20 -29.42
C ALA A 73 -5.31 16.80 -29.67
N LEU A 74 -5.55 16.48 -30.93
CA LEU A 74 -5.80 15.10 -31.36
C LEU A 74 -4.45 14.39 -31.44
N TYR A 75 -4.32 13.29 -30.74
CA TYR A 75 -3.13 12.49 -30.75
C TYR A 75 -3.34 11.23 -31.60
N PRO A 76 -2.34 10.83 -32.41
CA PRO A 76 -2.44 9.59 -33.16
C PRO A 76 -2.52 8.38 -32.20
N ASP A 77 -3.29 7.37 -32.62
CA ASP A 77 -3.37 6.12 -31.88
C ASP A 77 -1.99 5.44 -31.82
N THR A 78 -1.61 5.03 -30.62
CA THR A 78 -0.39 4.27 -30.40
C THR A 78 -0.69 2.77 -30.57
N PRO A 79 0.15 1.99 -31.25
CA PRO A 79 -0.05 0.55 -31.40
C PRO A 79 -0.21 -0.15 -30.06
N LYS A 80 -1.27 -0.97 -29.92
CA LYS A 80 -1.56 -1.73 -28.70
C LYS A 80 -0.74 -3.02 -28.68
N PRO A 81 0.12 -3.25 -27.67
CA PRO A 81 0.92 -4.48 -27.58
C PRO A 81 0.08 -5.72 -27.29
N ILE A 82 -1.14 -5.53 -26.77
CA ILE A 82 -2.13 -6.58 -26.54
C ILE A 82 -3.51 -6.08 -26.98
N PRO A 83 -4.45 -6.98 -27.33
CA PRO A 83 -5.84 -6.59 -27.55
C PRO A 83 -6.46 -6.03 -26.27
N VAL A 84 -6.90 -4.77 -26.33
CA VAL A 84 -7.59 -4.11 -25.22
C VAL A 84 -9.04 -3.90 -25.65
N PRO A 85 -10.03 -4.51 -24.94
CA PRO A 85 -11.43 -4.38 -25.29
C PRO A 85 -11.95 -2.95 -25.00
N GLU A 86 -12.93 -2.51 -25.77
CA GLU A 86 -13.65 -1.27 -25.49
C GLU A 86 -14.67 -1.50 -24.37
N ARG A 87 -14.26 -1.24 -23.14
CA ARG A 87 -15.07 -1.35 -21.91
C ARG A 87 -14.86 -0.13 -21.04
N GLU A 88 -15.84 0.17 -20.19
CA GLU A 88 -15.74 1.27 -19.21
C GLU A 88 -14.63 1.02 -18.18
N SER A 89 -14.42 -0.25 -17.81
CA SER A 89 -13.40 -0.63 -16.86
C SER A 89 -12.60 -1.86 -17.33
N ILE A 90 -11.29 -1.82 -17.17
CA ILE A 90 -10.37 -2.86 -17.64
C ILE A 90 -9.36 -3.16 -16.55
N LEU A 91 -9.14 -4.45 -16.27
CA LEU A 91 -8.11 -4.95 -15.40
C LEU A 91 -7.07 -5.74 -16.22
N ILE A 92 -5.79 -5.37 -16.08
CA ILE A 92 -4.67 -6.00 -16.79
C ILE A 92 -3.68 -6.55 -15.77
N MET A 93 -3.49 -7.87 -15.76
CA MET A 93 -2.42 -8.50 -14.98
C MET A 93 -1.10 -8.45 -15.77
N TRP A 94 -0.36 -7.35 -15.60
CA TRP A 94 0.91 -7.16 -16.29
C TRP A 94 2.07 -7.68 -15.47
N PRO A 95 2.94 -8.55 -16.01
CA PRO A 95 4.01 -9.19 -15.24
C PRO A 95 5.01 -8.19 -14.65
N PRO A 96 5.63 -8.49 -13.49
CA PRO A 96 6.39 -7.50 -12.72
C PRO A 96 7.61 -6.93 -13.42
N SER A 97 8.33 -7.73 -14.21
CA SER A 97 9.57 -7.32 -14.87
C SER A 97 9.40 -7.02 -16.37
N GLU A 98 8.19 -7.10 -16.90
CA GLU A 98 7.92 -6.75 -18.29
C GLU A 98 7.77 -5.22 -18.41
N PRO A 99 8.47 -4.56 -19.33
CA PRO A 99 8.32 -3.12 -19.58
C PRO A 99 6.86 -2.77 -19.88
N ARG A 100 6.33 -1.72 -19.24
CA ARG A 100 4.93 -1.33 -19.39
C ARG A 100 4.69 0.00 -20.08
N ALA A 101 5.77 0.69 -20.50
CA ALA A 101 5.66 2.00 -21.14
C ALA A 101 4.84 1.96 -22.45
N ASP A 102 5.08 0.97 -23.32
CA ASP A 102 4.35 0.83 -24.59
C ASP A 102 2.87 0.48 -24.35
N LEU A 103 2.59 -0.40 -23.37
CA LEU A 103 1.22 -0.68 -22.97
C LEU A 103 0.53 0.59 -22.52
N LEU A 104 1.15 1.35 -21.60
CA LEU A 104 0.55 2.56 -21.05
C LEU A 104 0.38 3.66 -22.11
N ALA A 105 1.34 3.82 -23.00
CA ALA A 105 1.24 4.75 -24.13
C ALA A 105 0.02 4.43 -25.02
N SER A 106 -0.27 3.14 -25.23
CA SER A 106 -1.41 2.70 -26.02
C SER A 106 -2.78 2.86 -25.33
N LEU A 107 -2.77 3.11 -24.03
CA LEU A 107 -3.96 3.31 -23.18
C LEU A 107 -4.26 4.79 -22.93
N LEU A 108 -3.37 5.70 -23.32
CA LEU A 108 -3.62 7.14 -23.18
C LEU A 108 -4.80 7.56 -24.07
N ALA A 109 -5.60 8.47 -23.53
CA ALA A 109 -6.71 9.04 -24.31
C ALA A 109 -6.20 9.67 -25.62
N SER A 110 -6.90 9.42 -26.73
CA SER A 110 -6.66 10.10 -28.01
C SER A 110 -7.20 11.52 -28.00
N GLU A 111 -8.23 11.77 -27.23
CA GLU A 111 -8.86 13.07 -26.99
C GLU A 111 -9.03 13.32 -25.49
N GLY A 112 -9.02 14.60 -25.07
CA GLY A 112 -9.18 15.00 -23.69
C GLY A 112 -7.96 14.67 -22.82
N SER A 113 -8.19 14.34 -21.57
CA SER A 113 -7.13 14.17 -20.57
C SER A 113 -7.04 12.74 -20.05
N THR A 114 -5.82 12.35 -19.71
CA THR A 114 -5.54 11.09 -18.98
C THR A 114 -4.99 11.40 -17.60
N LEU A 115 -5.50 10.73 -16.58
CA LEU A 115 -4.94 10.73 -15.23
C LEU A 115 -4.28 9.38 -14.97
N LEU A 116 -2.96 9.39 -14.73
CA LEU A 116 -2.16 8.20 -14.45
C LEU A 116 -1.63 8.24 -13.00
N ILE A 117 -2.06 7.30 -12.19
CA ILE A 117 -1.61 7.15 -10.80
C ILE A 117 -0.55 6.06 -10.71
N VAL A 118 0.65 6.45 -10.29
CA VAL A 118 1.85 5.61 -10.22
C VAL A 118 2.44 5.72 -8.82
N PRO A 119 2.61 4.62 -8.07
CA PRO A 119 3.13 4.67 -6.70
C PRO A 119 4.60 5.10 -6.62
N ASP A 120 5.44 4.65 -7.56
CA ASP A 120 6.89 4.92 -7.55
C ASP A 120 7.23 6.25 -8.22
N PRO A 121 7.84 7.24 -7.51
CA PRO A 121 8.24 8.52 -8.08
C PRO A 121 9.21 8.43 -9.26
N ASN A 122 10.11 7.44 -9.27
CA ASN A 122 11.07 7.29 -10.37
C ASN A 122 10.39 6.80 -11.64
N GLU A 123 9.41 5.92 -11.48
CA GLU A 123 8.61 5.48 -12.61
C GLU A 123 7.69 6.59 -13.12
N GLN A 124 7.18 7.47 -12.25
CA GLN A 124 6.46 8.69 -12.67
C GLN A 124 7.31 9.51 -13.64
N ASP A 125 8.57 9.80 -13.28
CA ASP A 125 9.48 10.60 -14.10
C ASP A 125 9.84 9.88 -15.41
N SER A 126 10.08 8.57 -15.36
CA SER A 126 10.41 7.76 -16.55
C SER A 126 9.25 7.69 -17.55
N LEU A 127 8.03 7.45 -17.08
CA LEU A 127 6.84 7.41 -17.92
C LEU A 127 6.49 8.79 -18.47
N ALA A 128 6.64 9.84 -17.67
CA ALA A 128 6.43 11.20 -18.12
C ALA A 128 7.36 11.56 -19.29
N GLN A 129 8.64 11.14 -19.22
CA GLN A 129 9.59 11.36 -20.31
C GLN A 129 9.17 10.59 -21.57
N VAL A 130 8.79 9.32 -21.45
CA VAL A 130 8.31 8.52 -22.59
C VAL A 130 7.11 9.18 -23.27
N PHE A 131 6.13 9.66 -22.49
CA PHE A 131 4.94 10.30 -23.05
C PHE A 131 5.25 11.65 -23.68
N PHE A 132 6.18 12.40 -23.10
CA PHE A 132 6.67 13.66 -23.68
C PHE A 132 7.36 13.41 -25.04
N ASP A 133 8.21 12.38 -25.13
CA ASP A 133 8.90 11.99 -26.37
C ASP A 133 7.92 11.52 -27.46
N LEU A 134 6.74 11.02 -27.06
CA LEU A 134 5.62 10.72 -27.95
C LEU A 134 4.77 11.95 -28.32
N GLY A 135 5.21 13.16 -27.96
CA GLY A 135 4.55 14.42 -28.29
C GLY A 135 3.32 14.73 -27.44
N ARG A 136 3.13 14.04 -26.30
CA ARG A 136 2.02 14.32 -25.37
C ARG A 136 2.31 15.52 -24.48
N ASN A 137 1.29 16.28 -24.14
CA ASN A 137 1.40 17.28 -23.08
C ASN A 137 1.39 16.55 -21.72
N VAL A 138 2.47 16.64 -20.95
CA VAL A 138 2.62 15.88 -19.70
C VAL A 138 2.81 16.82 -18.52
N LEU A 139 2.10 16.53 -17.42
CA LEU A 139 2.28 17.18 -16.12
C LEU A 139 2.61 16.12 -15.05
N VAL A 140 3.69 16.33 -14.30
CA VAL A 140 4.04 15.46 -13.18
C VAL A 140 3.64 16.12 -11.87
N VAL A 141 2.73 15.48 -11.12
CA VAL A 141 2.20 15.98 -9.85
C VAL A 141 2.95 15.30 -8.70
N ARG A 142 3.76 16.09 -8.00
CA ARG A 142 4.59 15.61 -6.88
C ARG A 142 4.28 16.37 -5.60
N SER A 143 4.20 15.64 -4.48
CA SER A 143 3.95 16.21 -3.15
C SER A 143 5.19 16.81 -2.49
N ASP A 144 6.38 16.41 -2.91
CA ASP A 144 7.69 16.84 -2.41
C ASP A 144 8.18 18.17 -3.03
N LEU A 145 7.52 18.67 -4.08
CA LEU A 145 7.84 19.96 -4.69
C LEU A 145 7.48 21.15 -3.80
N PRO A 146 8.16 22.31 -3.97
CA PRO A 146 7.81 23.56 -3.31
C PRO A 146 6.35 23.97 -3.57
N ALA A 147 5.74 24.68 -2.62
CA ALA A 147 4.34 25.11 -2.72
C ALA A 147 4.05 25.97 -3.97
N SER A 148 5.01 26.79 -4.41
CA SER A 148 4.91 27.59 -5.64
C SER A 148 4.79 26.74 -6.89
N GLU A 149 5.62 25.72 -7.02
CA GLU A 149 5.63 24.80 -8.16
C GLU A 149 4.37 23.94 -8.18
N ARG A 150 3.98 23.40 -7.02
CA ARG A 150 2.71 22.66 -6.92
C ARG A 150 1.50 23.51 -7.32
N THR A 151 1.51 24.79 -6.96
CA THR A 151 0.45 25.73 -7.36
C THR A 151 0.43 25.96 -8.87
N LYS A 152 1.61 26.12 -9.49
CA LYS A 152 1.75 26.27 -10.94
C LYS A 152 1.21 25.03 -11.67
N ILE A 153 1.65 23.83 -11.28
CA ILE A 153 1.18 22.56 -11.84
C ILE A 153 -0.35 22.40 -11.68
N TRP A 154 -0.87 22.75 -10.49
CA TRP A 154 -2.31 22.72 -10.23
C TRP A 154 -3.09 23.66 -11.15
N ALA A 155 -2.55 24.86 -11.40
CA ALA A 155 -3.16 25.83 -12.31
C ALA A 155 -3.10 25.35 -13.77
N GLU A 156 -1.96 24.82 -14.21
CA GLU A 156 -1.77 24.25 -15.55
C GLU A 156 -2.70 23.06 -15.81
N ALA A 157 -2.88 22.18 -14.82
CA ALA A 157 -3.77 21.01 -14.95
C ALA A 157 -5.22 21.40 -15.29
N ARG A 158 -5.67 22.61 -14.96
CA ARG A 158 -7.01 23.12 -15.28
C ARG A 158 -7.21 23.54 -16.72
N SER A 159 -6.14 23.73 -17.49
CA SER A 159 -6.22 24.20 -18.88
C SER A 159 -6.61 23.09 -19.87
N GLY A 160 -6.61 21.80 -19.47
CA GLY A 160 -7.11 20.66 -20.25
C GLY A 160 -6.07 19.96 -21.12
N ALA A 161 -6.46 18.84 -21.73
CA ALA A 161 -5.68 18.04 -22.68
C ALA A 161 -4.29 17.58 -22.18
N TRP A 162 -4.19 17.13 -20.92
CA TRP A 162 -2.97 16.69 -20.26
C TRP A 162 -2.93 15.19 -20.00
N VAL A 163 -1.75 14.60 -20.09
CA VAL A 163 -1.40 13.36 -19.39
C VAL A 163 -0.84 13.77 -18.02
N VAL A 164 -1.66 13.63 -16.98
CA VAL A 164 -1.26 13.95 -15.61
C VAL A 164 -0.73 12.69 -14.96
N VAL A 165 0.56 12.67 -14.61
CA VAL A 165 1.24 11.56 -13.95
C VAL A 165 1.53 11.94 -12.51
N GLY A 166 1.24 11.07 -11.55
CA GLY A 166 1.61 11.33 -10.15
C GLY A 166 1.22 10.23 -9.19
N GLY A 167 1.60 10.39 -7.93
CA GLY A 167 1.25 9.48 -6.85
C GLY A 167 -0.18 9.68 -6.34
N ARG A 168 -0.48 9.16 -5.13
CA ARG A 168 -1.84 9.21 -4.56
C ARG A 168 -2.48 10.61 -4.55
N SER A 169 -1.71 11.67 -4.34
CA SER A 169 -2.24 13.04 -4.31
C SER A 169 -2.73 13.53 -5.68
N ALA A 170 -2.24 12.96 -6.78
CA ALA A 170 -2.64 13.35 -8.12
C ALA A 170 -4.11 13.05 -8.43
N VAL A 171 -4.76 12.17 -7.64
CA VAL A 171 -6.20 11.90 -7.77
C VAL A 171 -7.05 13.17 -7.61
N PHE A 172 -6.55 14.18 -6.91
CA PHE A 172 -7.22 15.47 -6.71
C PHE A 172 -6.80 16.55 -7.73
N SER A 173 -6.03 16.23 -8.76
CA SER A 173 -5.66 17.19 -9.81
C SER A 173 -6.90 17.68 -10.56
N PRO A 174 -7.05 18.99 -10.78
CA PRO A 174 -8.26 19.58 -11.38
C PRO A 174 -8.28 19.45 -12.91
N VAL A 175 -8.20 18.24 -13.42
CA VAL A 175 -8.09 17.92 -14.85
C VAL A 175 -9.49 17.90 -15.47
N PRO A 176 -9.81 18.80 -16.41
CA PRO A 176 -11.07 18.78 -17.15
C PRO A 176 -11.03 17.71 -18.24
N ASP A 177 -12.20 17.38 -18.80
CA ASP A 177 -12.38 16.45 -19.93
C ASP A 177 -11.59 15.13 -19.74
N LEU A 178 -11.78 14.55 -18.56
CA LEU A 178 -11.10 13.32 -18.18
C LEU A 178 -11.71 12.13 -18.91
N ASN A 179 -10.96 11.57 -19.88
CA ASN A 179 -11.41 10.45 -20.71
C ASN A 179 -10.84 9.11 -20.29
N THR A 180 -9.64 9.11 -19.68
CA THR A 180 -9.01 7.88 -19.20
C THR A 180 -8.39 8.09 -17.82
N VAL A 181 -8.61 7.13 -16.95
CA VAL A 181 -7.98 7.06 -15.63
C VAL A 181 -7.25 5.73 -15.52
N ILE A 182 -5.94 5.78 -15.31
CA ILE A 182 -5.09 4.61 -15.18
C ILE A 182 -4.50 4.58 -13.77
N ILE A 183 -4.55 3.44 -13.12
CA ILE A 183 -3.84 3.22 -11.86
C ILE A 183 -2.92 2.02 -11.97
N LEU A 184 -1.68 2.19 -11.56
CA LEU A 184 -0.69 1.13 -11.51
C LEU A 184 -0.57 0.59 -10.09
N ASP A 185 -0.43 -0.75 -10.00
CA ASP A 185 -0.01 -1.38 -8.74
C ASP A 185 -0.92 -1.02 -7.56
N ASP A 186 -2.20 -1.21 -7.75
CA ASP A 186 -3.25 -0.83 -6.80
C ASP A 186 -3.10 -1.46 -5.40
N ALA A 187 -2.28 -2.52 -5.27
CA ALA A 187 -1.90 -3.13 -4.01
C ALA A 187 -0.75 -2.40 -3.28
N ASP A 188 -0.11 -1.40 -3.90
CA ASP A 188 1.02 -0.70 -3.30
C ASP A 188 0.59 0.22 -2.16
N GLU A 189 1.17 0.03 -0.96
CA GLU A 189 0.86 0.83 0.23
C GLU A 189 1.17 2.33 0.06
N ALA A 190 2.03 2.73 -0.90
CA ALA A 190 2.29 4.14 -1.22
C ALA A 190 1.04 4.88 -1.74
N LEU A 191 0.04 4.13 -2.23
CA LEU A 191 -1.25 4.67 -2.65
C LEU A 191 -2.22 4.94 -1.49
N ALA A 192 -1.88 4.51 -0.28
CA ALA A 192 -2.65 4.78 0.92
C ALA A 192 -2.13 6.01 1.69
N GLU A 193 -3.04 6.81 2.23
CA GLU A 193 -2.75 7.82 3.25
C GLU A 193 -3.07 7.24 4.61
N GLU A 194 -2.05 7.06 5.45
CA GLU A 194 -2.21 6.50 6.79
C GLU A 194 -2.63 7.53 7.84
N ARG A 195 -2.47 8.82 7.57
CA ARG A 195 -2.91 9.88 8.50
C ARG A 195 -4.41 10.03 8.45
N ALA A 196 -5.00 10.41 9.56
CA ALA A 196 -6.44 10.64 9.64
C ALA A 196 -6.87 11.91 8.86
N PRO A 197 -7.87 11.84 7.97
CA PRO A 197 -8.57 10.63 7.57
C PRO A 197 -7.68 9.71 6.72
N ALA A 198 -7.64 8.41 7.06
CA ALA A 198 -6.94 7.44 6.25
C ALA A 198 -7.78 7.12 5.00
N TRP A 199 -7.14 7.06 3.83
CA TRP A 199 -7.83 6.84 2.56
C TRP A 199 -6.90 6.18 1.53
N HIS A 200 -7.46 5.55 0.51
CA HIS A 200 -6.72 4.90 -0.56
C HIS A 200 -7.01 5.53 -1.93
N ALA A 201 -5.95 5.79 -2.74
CA ALA A 201 -6.09 6.43 -4.04
C ALA A 201 -6.91 5.59 -5.03
N ARG A 202 -6.82 4.26 -4.97
CA ARG A 202 -7.59 3.34 -5.81
C ARG A 202 -9.10 3.62 -5.74
N ASP A 203 -9.67 3.72 -4.55
CA ASP A 203 -11.10 3.92 -4.37
C ASP A 203 -11.56 5.28 -4.91
N LEU A 204 -10.72 6.32 -4.73
CA LEU A 204 -10.98 7.64 -5.32
C LEU A 204 -10.86 7.65 -6.84
N VAL A 205 -9.89 6.92 -7.40
CA VAL A 205 -9.70 6.79 -8.85
C VAL A 205 -10.92 6.11 -9.48
N ILE A 206 -11.42 5.04 -8.87
CA ILE A 206 -12.62 4.31 -9.32
C ILE A 206 -13.83 5.26 -9.33
N GLU A 207 -14.07 5.96 -8.23
CA GLU A 207 -15.20 6.88 -8.13
C GLU A 207 -15.05 8.08 -9.08
N ARG A 208 -13.85 8.58 -9.28
CA ARG A 208 -13.58 9.67 -10.20
C ARG A 208 -13.82 9.27 -11.65
N ALA A 209 -13.35 8.09 -12.08
CA ALA A 209 -13.60 7.56 -13.42
C ALA A 209 -15.11 7.39 -13.66
N ARG A 210 -15.83 6.80 -12.70
CA ARG A 210 -17.28 6.63 -12.76
C ARG A 210 -18.03 7.97 -12.94
N ARG A 211 -17.65 9.01 -12.18
CA ARG A 211 -18.28 10.35 -12.25
C ARG A 211 -18.01 11.05 -13.58
N ALA A 212 -16.78 10.97 -14.04
CA ALA A 212 -16.36 11.56 -15.32
C ALA A 212 -16.83 10.76 -16.53
N LYS A 213 -17.37 9.55 -16.35
CA LYS A 213 -17.63 8.54 -17.40
C LYS A 213 -16.35 8.25 -18.22
N ALA A 214 -15.20 8.32 -17.56
CA ALA A 214 -13.89 8.02 -18.12
C ALA A 214 -13.64 6.52 -18.11
N GLN A 215 -12.87 6.03 -19.06
CA GLN A 215 -12.39 4.65 -19.03
C GLN A 215 -11.47 4.45 -17.80
N LEU A 216 -11.77 3.44 -16.99
CA LEU A 216 -10.91 3.02 -15.88
C LEU A 216 -10.00 1.88 -16.33
N VAL A 217 -8.68 2.03 -16.15
CA VAL A 217 -7.71 0.97 -16.41
C VAL A 217 -6.89 0.72 -15.16
N ILE A 218 -6.90 -0.52 -14.68
CA ILE A 218 -6.07 -0.97 -13.55
C ILE A 218 -5.01 -1.92 -14.09
N VAL A 219 -3.74 -1.62 -13.84
CA VAL A 219 -2.60 -2.44 -14.30
C VAL A 219 -1.77 -2.86 -13.10
N SER A 220 -1.76 -4.13 -12.80
CA SER A 220 -1.03 -4.68 -11.64
C SER A 220 -0.64 -6.13 -11.91
N PRO A 221 0.54 -6.61 -11.46
CA PRO A 221 0.88 -8.04 -11.53
C PRO A 221 -0.01 -8.91 -10.65
N VAL A 222 -0.40 -8.38 -9.49
CA VAL A 222 -1.30 -9.01 -8.51
C VAL A 222 -2.27 -7.93 -8.04
N PRO A 223 -3.39 -7.72 -8.77
CA PRO A 223 -4.40 -6.75 -8.39
C PRO A 223 -5.11 -7.14 -7.08
N THR A 224 -5.64 -6.14 -6.39
CA THR A 224 -6.43 -6.37 -5.17
C THR A 224 -7.84 -6.88 -5.51
N THR A 225 -8.52 -7.45 -4.51
CA THR A 225 -9.93 -7.85 -4.64
C THR A 225 -10.82 -6.65 -4.99
N GLU A 226 -10.50 -5.46 -4.48
CA GLU A 226 -11.19 -4.22 -4.83
C GLU A 226 -11.07 -3.88 -6.32
N ALA A 227 -9.90 -4.08 -6.90
CA ALA A 227 -9.68 -3.89 -8.34
C ALA A 227 -10.49 -4.88 -9.18
N VAL A 228 -10.52 -6.15 -8.76
CA VAL A 228 -11.34 -7.20 -9.42
C VAL A 228 -12.81 -6.87 -9.36
N VAL A 229 -13.31 -6.41 -8.21
CA VAL A 229 -14.73 -6.01 -8.05
C VAL A 229 -15.06 -4.78 -8.90
N ALA A 230 -14.14 -3.81 -9.01
CA ALA A 230 -14.38 -2.58 -9.76
C ALA A 230 -14.29 -2.74 -11.28
N ALA A 231 -13.37 -3.57 -11.78
CA ALA A 231 -13.09 -3.67 -13.22
C ALA A 231 -13.48 -5.03 -13.84
N GLY A 232 -13.93 -5.98 -13.02
CA GLY A 232 -14.24 -7.34 -13.44
C GLY A 232 -12.98 -8.21 -13.60
N PRO A 233 -13.11 -9.40 -14.18
CA PRO A 233 -12.00 -10.31 -14.37
C PRO A 233 -10.93 -9.69 -15.28
N PRO A 234 -9.63 -10.00 -15.03
CA PRO A 234 -8.56 -9.47 -15.86
C PRO A 234 -8.70 -9.94 -17.31
N ILE A 235 -8.24 -9.08 -18.23
CA ILE A 235 -8.15 -9.45 -19.64
C ILE A 235 -6.96 -10.38 -19.88
N ASP A 236 -7.04 -11.20 -20.92
CA ASP A 236 -5.98 -12.14 -21.27
C ASP A 236 -4.72 -11.41 -21.75
N VAL A 237 -3.62 -11.67 -21.08
CA VAL A 237 -2.27 -11.29 -21.52
C VAL A 237 -1.62 -12.51 -22.17
N PRO A 238 -0.97 -12.37 -23.35
CA PRO A 238 -0.32 -13.50 -24.02
C PRO A 238 0.63 -14.25 -23.07
N VAL A 239 0.54 -15.59 -23.07
CA VAL A 239 1.34 -16.46 -22.17
C VAL A 239 2.83 -16.19 -22.30
N SER A 240 3.31 -15.86 -23.53
CA SER A 240 4.72 -15.51 -23.77
C SER A 240 5.16 -14.25 -23.00
N ILE A 241 4.29 -13.26 -22.86
CA ILE A 241 4.54 -12.05 -22.06
C ILE A 241 4.48 -12.40 -20.58
N SER A 242 3.41 -13.10 -20.18
CA SER A 242 3.18 -13.48 -18.79
C SER A 242 4.35 -14.29 -18.22
N GLN A 243 4.80 -15.33 -18.91
CA GLN A 243 5.90 -16.18 -18.44
C GLN A 243 7.26 -15.49 -18.47
N ARG A 244 7.52 -14.62 -19.44
CA ARG A 244 8.79 -13.91 -19.59
C ARG A 244 9.03 -12.91 -18.47
N GLY A 245 7.98 -12.24 -18.03
CA GLY A 245 8.08 -11.12 -17.09
C GLY A 245 8.14 -11.53 -15.61
N TRP A 246 8.26 -12.83 -15.29
CA TRP A 246 8.49 -13.31 -13.93
C TRP A 246 9.92 -13.86 -13.78
N PRO A 247 10.59 -13.63 -12.63
CA PRO A 247 11.91 -14.21 -12.33
C PRO A 247 11.84 -15.72 -12.06
N ASN A 248 12.99 -16.30 -11.77
CA ASN A 248 13.04 -17.64 -11.21
C ASN A 248 12.73 -17.61 -9.71
N PHE A 249 11.59 -18.19 -9.31
CA PHE A 249 11.27 -18.39 -7.90
C PHE A 249 11.75 -19.76 -7.44
N GLU A 250 12.58 -19.77 -6.41
CA GLU A 250 13.05 -20.99 -5.72
C GLU A 250 12.44 -21.03 -4.32
N VAL A 251 11.53 -21.97 -4.09
CA VAL A 251 10.91 -22.18 -2.79
C VAL A 251 11.69 -23.26 -2.04
N VAL A 252 12.24 -22.90 -0.89
CA VAL A 252 13.07 -23.77 -0.05
C VAL A 252 12.23 -24.25 1.14
N ASP A 253 11.95 -25.54 1.19
CA ASP A 253 11.23 -26.16 2.29
C ASP A 253 12.14 -26.38 3.50
N GLN A 254 12.07 -25.49 4.47
CA GLN A 254 12.88 -25.55 5.70
C GLN A 254 12.57 -26.76 6.61
N ARG A 255 11.50 -27.52 6.35
CA ARG A 255 11.22 -28.77 7.09
C ARG A 255 12.24 -29.86 6.74
N GLN A 256 12.91 -29.74 5.59
CA GLN A 256 13.92 -30.68 5.10
C GLN A 256 15.34 -30.29 5.54
N ASP A 257 15.52 -29.11 6.13
CA ASP A 257 16.82 -28.65 6.61
C ASP A 257 17.24 -29.42 7.89
N PRO A 258 18.53 -29.71 8.07
CA PRO A 258 19.05 -30.33 9.29
C PRO A 258 18.72 -29.48 10.53
N PRO A 259 18.39 -30.13 11.67
CA PRO A 259 18.17 -29.42 12.93
C PRO A 259 19.36 -28.54 13.31
N GLY A 260 19.08 -27.29 13.71
CA GLY A 260 20.09 -26.34 14.19
C GLY A 260 20.62 -25.34 13.17
N LEU A 261 20.27 -25.45 11.87
CA LEU A 261 20.64 -24.45 10.85
C LEU A 261 20.00 -23.08 11.06
N GLY A 262 18.93 -22.98 11.82
CA GLY A 262 18.27 -21.73 12.15
C GLY A 262 17.53 -21.11 10.96
N LEU A 263 17.82 -19.83 10.67
CA LEU A 263 17.15 -19.07 9.60
C LEU A 263 17.80 -19.19 8.21
N LEU A 264 19.01 -19.75 8.14
CA LEU A 264 19.78 -19.78 6.89
C LEU A 264 19.72 -21.20 6.33
N ALA A 265 18.82 -21.43 5.38
CA ALA A 265 18.72 -22.71 4.69
C ALA A 265 20.00 -23.04 3.91
N LEU A 266 20.26 -24.34 3.69
CA LEU A 266 21.44 -24.81 2.93
C LEU A 266 21.50 -24.23 1.52
N ALA A 267 20.38 -23.99 0.88
CA ALA A 267 20.28 -23.43 -0.48
C ALA A 267 20.73 -21.97 -0.58
N LEU A 268 20.74 -21.21 0.53
CA LEU A 268 21.04 -19.78 0.52
C LEU A 268 22.50 -19.49 0.15
N GLY A 269 23.46 -20.24 0.71
CA GLY A 269 24.89 -20.05 0.40
C GLY A 269 25.22 -20.13 -1.09
N PRO A 270 24.88 -21.22 -1.78
CA PRO A 270 25.05 -21.34 -3.23
C PRO A 270 24.38 -20.22 -4.03
N ALA A 271 23.15 -19.81 -3.64
CA ALA A 271 22.44 -18.74 -4.32
C ALA A 271 23.15 -17.38 -4.18
N LEU A 272 23.65 -17.06 -2.99
CA LEU A 272 24.47 -15.86 -2.74
C LEU A 272 25.74 -15.89 -3.59
N HIS A 273 26.49 -17.00 -3.58
CA HIS A 273 27.71 -17.13 -4.38
C HIS A 273 27.44 -16.99 -5.87
N GLN A 274 26.35 -17.52 -6.38
CA GLN A 274 25.97 -17.37 -7.79
C GLN A 274 25.76 -15.88 -8.16
N ALA A 275 24.96 -15.14 -7.38
CA ALA A 275 24.71 -13.73 -7.64
C ALA A 275 26.00 -12.90 -7.56
N LEU A 276 26.81 -13.10 -6.52
CA LEU A 276 28.03 -12.35 -6.26
C LEU A 276 29.12 -12.63 -7.31
N SER A 277 29.27 -13.88 -7.73
CA SER A 277 30.23 -14.24 -8.81
C SER A 277 29.88 -13.63 -10.16
N SER A 278 28.60 -13.32 -10.38
CA SER A 278 28.12 -12.57 -11.57
C SER A 278 28.26 -11.05 -11.42
N GLY A 279 28.91 -10.56 -10.37
CA GLY A 279 29.08 -9.13 -10.11
C GLY A 279 27.83 -8.40 -9.62
N GLN A 280 26.76 -9.15 -9.30
CA GLN A 280 25.49 -8.62 -8.82
C GLN A 280 25.46 -8.47 -7.29
N GLN A 281 24.47 -7.75 -6.78
CA GLN A 281 24.20 -7.62 -5.34
C GLN A 281 23.09 -8.58 -4.90
N ALA A 282 23.02 -8.86 -3.61
CA ALA A 282 21.96 -9.67 -3.01
C ALA A 282 21.27 -8.94 -1.86
N LEU A 283 19.95 -9.13 -1.74
CA LEU A 283 19.13 -8.63 -0.65
C LEU A 283 18.55 -9.81 0.14
N CYS A 284 18.73 -9.79 1.46
CA CYS A 284 18.12 -10.75 2.38
C CYS A 284 17.02 -10.06 3.18
N VAL A 285 15.78 -10.48 3.01
CA VAL A 285 14.63 -9.89 3.69
C VAL A 285 14.29 -10.73 4.93
N LEU A 286 14.24 -10.05 6.07
CA LEU A 286 13.82 -10.65 7.34
C LEU A 286 12.79 -9.75 8.00
N ASN A 287 11.53 -10.00 7.72
CA ASN A 287 10.42 -9.29 8.36
C ASN A 287 10.13 -9.92 9.72
N ARG A 288 10.49 -9.23 10.78
CA ARG A 288 10.11 -9.58 12.14
C ARG A 288 9.32 -8.45 12.79
N LYS A 289 8.19 -8.11 12.18
CA LYS A 289 7.17 -7.23 12.76
C LYS A 289 6.07 -8.06 13.45
N GLY A 290 6.44 -9.08 14.23
CA GLY A 290 5.52 -9.70 15.17
C GLY A 290 5.50 -8.89 16.47
N ARG A 291 4.31 -8.54 17.00
CA ARG A 291 4.10 -7.91 18.32
C ARG A 291 4.65 -8.75 19.49
N ALA A 292 4.96 -10.01 19.30
CA ALA A 292 5.60 -10.86 20.28
C ALA A 292 7.11 -10.63 20.28
N ARG A 293 7.59 -9.72 21.13
CA ARG A 293 9.00 -9.70 21.50
C ARG A 293 9.30 -11.05 22.13
N LEU A 294 10.09 -11.91 21.47
CA LEU A 294 10.62 -13.11 22.10
C LEU A 294 11.33 -12.71 23.38
N LEU A 295 10.77 -13.12 24.51
CA LEU A 295 11.35 -12.89 25.82
C LEU A 295 12.09 -14.14 26.26
N ALA A 296 13.28 -13.98 26.79
CA ALA A 296 13.99 -15.07 27.45
C ALA A 296 14.44 -14.67 28.85
N CYS A 297 14.47 -15.64 29.71
CA CYS A 297 15.06 -15.49 31.03
C CYS A 297 16.52 -15.09 30.93
N ARG A 298 16.94 -14.04 31.62
CA ARG A 298 18.36 -13.61 31.66
C ARG A 298 19.26 -14.60 32.37
N THR A 299 18.68 -15.44 33.27
CA THR A 299 19.44 -16.34 34.13
C THR A 299 19.71 -17.69 33.44
N CYS A 300 18.66 -18.31 32.81
CA CYS A 300 18.81 -19.64 32.21
C CYS A 300 18.64 -19.66 30.68
N GLY A 301 18.26 -18.53 30.07
CA GLY A 301 18.12 -18.46 28.60
C GLY A 301 16.78 -19.02 28.08
N GLU A 302 15.94 -19.62 28.93
CA GLU A 302 14.66 -20.23 28.52
C GLU A 302 13.72 -19.19 27.95
N LEU A 303 12.99 -19.55 26.88
CA LEU A 303 12.00 -18.71 26.23
C LEU A 303 10.71 -18.64 27.06
N VAL A 304 10.08 -17.46 27.09
CA VAL A 304 8.77 -17.28 27.73
C VAL A 304 7.69 -17.78 26.77
N ARG A 305 7.15 -18.97 27.06
CA ARG A 305 6.07 -19.60 26.31
C ARG A 305 4.88 -19.88 27.20
N CYS A 306 3.69 -19.85 26.61
CA CYS A 306 2.44 -20.16 27.28
C CYS A 306 2.38 -21.62 27.72
N SER A 307 1.93 -21.88 28.94
CA SER A 307 1.78 -23.23 29.47
C SER A 307 0.66 -24.04 28.82
N GLN A 308 -0.30 -23.35 28.20
CA GLN A 308 -1.48 -23.99 27.64
C GLN A 308 -1.33 -24.30 26.13
N CYS A 309 -0.69 -23.42 25.36
CA CYS A 309 -0.64 -23.55 23.89
C CYS A 309 0.76 -23.39 23.31
N GLU A 310 1.81 -23.31 24.15
CA GLU A 310 3.22 -23.15 23.76
C GLU A 310 3.54 -21.91 22.89
N ALA A 311 2.56 -21.04 22.67
CA ALA A 311 2.75 -19.78 21.94
C ALA A 311 3.65 -18.81 22.74
N VAL A 312 4.29 -17.91 22.01
CA VAL A 312 5.10 -16.85 22.62
C VAL A 312 4.21 -15.88 23.38
N MET A 313 4.61 -15.52 24.59
CA MET A 313 3.89 -14.57 25.44
C MET A 313 4.45 -13.17 25.35
N SER A 314 3.60 -12.18 25.51
CA SER A 314 3.95 -10.76 25.62
C SER A 314 4.04 -10.33 27.08
N GLU A 315 5.02 -9.48 27.40
CA GLU A 315 5.15 -8.88 28.73
C GLU A 315 4.07 -7.79 28.92
N VAL A 316 3.34 -7.88 30.03
CA VAL A 316 2.35 -6.90 30.49
C VAL A 316 2.71 -6.43 31.90
N GLU A 317 2.00 -5.42 32.45
CA GLU A 317 2.35 -4.84 33.75
C GLU A 317 2.47 -5.88 34.88
N ASP A 318 1.58 -6.87 34.89
CA ASP A 318 1.49 -7.87 35.97
C ASP A 318 1.98 -9.27 35.59
N GLY A 319 2.78 -9.43 34.50
CA GLY A 319 3.25 -10.75 34.08
C GLY A 319 3.38 -10.93 32.58
N PHE A 320 2.91 -12.08 32.09
CA PHE A 320 2.93 -12.43 30.68
C PHE A 320 1.52 -12.77 30.18
N LEU A 321 1.16 -12.23 29.02
CA LEU A 321 -0.12 -12.51 28.36
C LEU A 321 0.13 -13.30 27.07
N CYS A 322 -0.57 -14.39 26.90
CA CYS A 322 -0.60 -15.14 25.65
C CYS A 322 -1.57 -14.49 24.67
N ASN A 323 -1.08 -14.02 23.54
CA ASN A 323 -1.93 -13.41 22.51
C ASN A 323 -2.78 -14.44 21.73
N GLN A 324 -2.52 -15.74 21.89
CA GLN A 324 -3.24 -16.80 21.18
C GLN A 324 -4.41 -17.36 21.99
N CYS A 325 -4.19 -17.72 23.26
CA CYS A 325 -5.21 -18.32 24.12
C CYS A 325 -5.64 -17.44 25.28
N LEU A 326 -5.11 -16.20 25.38
CA LEU A 326 -5.40 -15.20 26.41
C LEU A 326 -5.02 -15.65 27.83
N ALA A 327 -4.24 -16.72 27.98
CA ALA A 327 -3.74 -17.15 29.28
C ALA A 327 -2.79 -16.09 29.86
N HIS A 328 -2.95 -15.81 31.16
CA HIS A 328 -2.12 -14.90 31.92
C HIS A 328 -1.18 -15.70 32.84
N GLU A 329 0.12 -15.37 32.86
CA GLU A 329 1.11 -16.02 33.70
C GLU A 329 1.91 -14.99 34.50
N SER A 330 2.41 -15.40 35.67
CA SER A 330 3.22 -14.54 36.54
C SER A 330 4.56 -14.17 35.89
N HIS A 331 5.12 -13.02 36.29
CA HIS A 331 6.41 -12.54 35.82
C HIS A 331 7.60 -13.32 36.44
N GLN A 332 7.57 -14.65 36.27
CA GLN A 332 8.58 -15.59 36.76
C GLN A 332 8.94 -16.63 35.71
N CYS A 333 10.23 -16.94 35.61
CA CYS A 333 10.71 -18.00 34.73
C CYS A 333 10.28 -19.37 35.27
N ARG A 334 9.54 -20.13 34.48
CA ARG A 334 9.07 -21.48 34.83
C ARG A 334 10.19 -22.48 35.04
N HIS A 335 11.37 -22.24 34.44
CA HIS A 335 12.51 -23.15 34.54
C HIS A 335 13.39 -22.87 35.78
N CYS A 336 13.66 -21.59 36.11
CA CYS A 336 14.59 -21.25 37.18
C CYS A 336 14.05 -20.26 38.23
N GLY A 337 12.78 -19.86 38.16
CA GLY A 337 12.14 -18.95 39.12
C GLY A 337 12.58 -17.48 39.03
N SER A 338 13.50 -17.12 38.13
CA SER A 338 14.00 -15.76 37.98
C SER A 338 12.92 -14.82 37.45
N SER A 339 12.86 -13.59 37.95
CA SER A 339 11.99 -12.52 37.42
C SER A 339 12.73 -11.58 36.43
N LYS A 340 13.96 -11.93 36.02
CA LYS A 340 14.74 -11.11 35.10
C LYS A 340 14.61 -11.64 33.68
N PHE A 341 13.98 -10.85 32.80
CA PHE A 341 13.80 -11.18 31.40
C PHE A 341 14.54 -10.19 30.50
N LYS A 342 14.85 -10.61 29.29
CA LYS A 342 15.36 -9.78 28.21
C LYS A 342 14.58 -10.07 26.96
N ALA A 343 14.23 -9.03 26.20
CA ALA A 343 13.78 -9.23 24.86
C ALA A 343 14.95 -9.85 24.05
N ILE A 344 14.74 -11.05 23.53
CA ILE A 344 15.60 -11.54 22.48
C ILE A 344 15.17 -10.78 21.23
N LYS A 345 15.92 -9.77 20.88
CA LYS A 345 16.04 -9.37 19.49
C LYS A 345 16.97 -10.44 18.89
N PRO A 346 16.50 -11.36 18.03
CA PRO A 346 17.41 -12.02 17.11
C PRO A 346 17.80 -10.88 16.17
N GLY A 347 18.88 -10.22 16.53
CA GLY A 347 19.27 -8.99 15.88
C GLY A 347 19.54 -9.30 14.43
N VAL A 348 19.01 -8.50 13.53
CA VAL A 348 19.49 -8.33 12.15
C VAL A 348 21.03 -8.44 12.13
N THR A 349 21.71 -7.92 13.16
CA THR A 349 23.15 -8.05 13.40
C THR A 349 23.63 -9.51 13.51
N ARG A 350 22.95 -10.38 14.24
CA ARG A 350 23.37 -11.79 14.37
C ARG A 350 23.17 -12.57 13.06
N VAL A 351 22.12 -12.28 12.33
CA VAL A 351 21.88 -12.87 11.01
C VAL A 351 22.86 -12.30 9.99
N ARG A 352 23.20 -11.01 10.06
CA ARG A 352 24.27 -10.40 9.27
C ARG A 352 25.60 -11.13 9.48
N ASP A 353 26.00 -11.41 10.73
CA ASP A 353 27.27 -12.09 11.04
C ASP A 353 27.26 -13.52 10.51
N ALA A 354 26.13 -14.21 10.60
CA ALA A 354 25.95 -15.55 10.01
C ALA A 354 26.01 -15.51 8.47
N LEU A 355 25.40 -14.51 7.82
CA LEU A 355 25.50 -14.29 6.37
C LEU A 355 26.96 -13.97 5.96
N ALA A 356 27.67 -13.14 6.74
CA ALA A 356 29.08 -12.86 6.48
C ALA A 356 29.96 -14.13 6.54
N GLY A 357 29.59 -15.09 7.39
CA GLY A 357 30.23 -16.42 7.42
C GLY A 357 29.98 -17.24 6.15
N LEU A 358 28.85 -17.08 5.47
CA LEU A 358 28.56 -17.75 4.20
C LEU A 358 29.34 -17.14 3.02
N VAL A 359 29.66 -15.84 3.09
CA VAL A 359 30.32 -15.09 1.99
C VAL A 359 31.49 -14.26 2.54
N PRO A 360 32.58 -14.89 3.05
CA PRO A 360 33.60 -14.24 3.86
C PRO A 360 34.41 -13.15 3.13
N HIS A 361 34.38 -13.12 1.80
CA HIS A 361 35.11 -12.12 0.99
C HIS A 361 34.24 -10.96 0.50
N HIS A 362 33.00 -10.90 0.97
CA HIS A 362 32.02 -9.92 0.52
C HIS A 362 31.53 -9.04 1.69
N HIS A 363 31.18 -7.79 1.36
CA HIS A 363 30.71 -6.83 2.35
C HIS A 363 29.24 -7.02 2.66
N VAL A 364 28.93 -7.53 3.85
CA VAL A 364 27.57 -7.77 4.35
C VAL A 364 27.15 -6.66 5.31
N VAL A 365 26.06 -5.98 5.01
CA VAL A 365 25.52 -4.88 5.83
C VAL A 365 24.11 -5.19 6.34
N ALA A 366 23.80 -4.66 7.52
CA ALA A 366 22.43 -4.58 8.01
C ALA A 366 21.88 -3.19 7.72
N ILE A 367 20.65 -3.12 7.20
CA ILE A 367 19.95 -1.87 6.90
C ILE A 367 18.67 -1.83 7.73
N GLU A 368 18.53 -0.78 8.54
CA GLU A 368 17.36 -0.56 9.38
C GLU A 368 16.45 0.54 8.80
N ALA A 369 15.16 0.46 9.13
CA ALA A 369 14.22 1.51 8.76
C ALA A 369 14.63 2.84 9.42
N GLY A 370 14.90 3.86 8.61
CA GLY A 370 15.34 5.18 9.08
C GLY A 370 16.81 5.50 8.82
N ASP A 371 17.60 4.56 8.30
CA ASP A 371 18.97 4.84 7.87
C ASP A 371 18.97 5.90 6.76
N LYS A 372 19.64 7.02 7.01
CA LYS A 372 19.70 8.17 6.09
C LYS A 372 20.78 8.04 5.02
N THR A 373 21.76 7.19 5.25
CA THR A 373 22.90 6.99 4.35
C THR A 373 22.92 5.56 3.84
N ARG A 374 23.14 5.41 2.55
CA ARG A 374 23.25 4.11 1.93
C ARG A 374 24.69 3.59 2.01
N PRO A 375 24.97 2.54 2.79
CA PRO A 375 26.29 1.92 2.77
C PRO A 375 26.51 1.22 1.42
N LYS A 376 27.76 1.14 0.95
CA LYS A 376 28.12 0.22 -0.13
C LYS A 376 28.05 -1.20 0.42
N PHE A 377 27.54 -2.13 -0.38
CA PHE A 377 27.41 -3.52 0.05
C PHE A 377 27.49 -4.50 -1.13
N ASP A 378 27.76 -5.74 -0.83
CA ASP A 378 27.57 -6.87 -1.72
C ASP A 378 26.27 -7.63 -1.36
N VAL A 379 26.06 -7.81 -0.05
CA VAL A 379 24.83 -8.39 0.51
C VAL A 379 24.25 -7.44 1.55
N ALA A 380 22.98 -7.12 1.44
CA ALA A 380 22.26 -6.35 2.47
C ALA A 380 21.19 -7.21 3.14
N ILE A 381 21.05 -7.09 4.46
CA ILE A 381 19.92 -7.66 5.21
C ILE A 381 19.12 -6.55 5.87
N GLY A 382 17.81 -6.66 5.81
CA GLY A 382 16.87 -5.73 6.44
C GLY A 382 15.44 -6.24 6.41
N THR A 383 14.51 -5.37 6.82
CA THR A 383 13.08 -5.65 6.68
C THR A 383 12.63 -5.39 5.23
N GLU A 384 11.33 -5.57 4.95
CA GLU A 384 10.73 -5.25 3.63
C GLU A 384 11.11 -3.87 3.09
N THR A 385 11.50 -2.93 3.96
CA THR A 385 11.92 -1.58 3.57
C THR A 385 13.10 -1.58 2.59
N ILE A 386 13.95 -2.61 2.60
CA ILE A 386 15.05 -2.72 1.63
C ILE A 386 14.58 -2.97 0.19
N LEU A 387 13.34 -3.47 0.01
CA LEU A 387 12.73 -3.68 -1.30
C LEU A 387 12.17 -2.39 -1.93
N HIS A 388 11.92 -1.35 -1.12
CA HIS A 388 11.43 -0.06 -1.60
C HIS A 388 12.53 0.85 -2.15
N GLY A 389 13.78 0.41 -2.11
CA GLY A 389 14.88 1.32 -2.22
C GLY A 389 14.91 2.28 -1.01
N PHE A 390 15.92 3.13 -0.95
CA PHE A 390 16.04 4.10 0.14
C PHE A 390 15.20 5.32 -0.20
N SER A 391 13.98 5.40 0.37
CA SER A 391 13.05 6.52 0.17
C SER A 391 13.68 7.84 0.62
N GLY A 392 13.66 8.83 -0.25
CA GLY A 392 14.02 10.22 0.07
C GLY A 392 14.89 10.92 -0.95
N THR A 393 15.43 10.23 -1.94
CA THR A 393 16.14 10.86 -3.06
C THR A 393 15.66 10.25 -4.38
N SER A 394 15.55 11.07 -5.38
CA SER A 394 15.30 10.70 -6.77
C SER A 394 16.25 9.58 -7.23
N SER A 395 15.79 8.37 -7.23
CA SER A 395 16.41 7.07 -7.57
C SER A 395 17.12 6.32 -6.44
N PRO A 396 16.60 5.17 -6.05
CA PRO A 396 17.40 4.12 -5.45
C PRO A 396 18.01 3.27 -6.56
N LYS A 397 18.93 3.80 -7.31
CA LYS A 397 19.73 2.92 -8.17
C LYS A 397 20.71 2.21 -7.25
N PHE A 398 20.56 0.91 -7.15
CA PHE A 398 21.62 0.08 -6.60
C PHE A 398 22.88 0.28 -7.46
N ASP A 399 24.06 0.32 -6.86
CA ASP A 399 25.32 0.56 -7.58
C ASP A 399 25.56 -0.52 -8.66
N ARG A 400 24.98 -1.70 -8.44
CA ARG A 400 25.00 -2.87 -9.34
C ARG A 400 23.62 -3.52 -9.36
N PRO A 401 23.27 -4.29 -10.42
CA PRO A 401 22.00 -5.04 -10.46
C PRO A 401 21.83 -5.97 -9.26
N ILE A 402 20.59 -6.14 -8.81
CA ILE A 402 20.24 -7.13 -7.80
C ILE A 402 20.01 -8.46 -8.50
N GLY A 403 20.85 -9.46 -8.24
CA GLY A 403 20.71 -10.80 -8.82
C GLY A 403 19.92 -11.76 -7.95
N LEU A 404 19.82 -11.46 -6.64
CA LEU A 404 19.12 -12.31 -5.67
C LEU A 404 18.34 -11.45 -4.66
N VAL A 405 17.07 -11.80 -4.45
CA VAL A 405 16.32 -11.43 -3.26
C VAL A 405 15.97 -12.71 -2.50
N ALA A 406 16.38 -12.83 -1.24
CA ALA A 406 16.12 -13.99 -0.40
C ALA A 406 15.24 -13.61 0.80
N PHE A 407 14.06 -14.20 0.90
CA PHE A 407 13.22 -14.11 2.09
C PHE A 407 13.61 -15.21 3.07
N LEU A 408 14.11 -14.82 4.25
CA LEU A 408 14.69 -15.76 5.23
C LEU A 408 13.64 -16.43 6.14
N ASP A 409 12.45 -15.82 6.26
CA ASP A 409 11.32 -16.33 7.05
C ASP A 409 10.03 -15.74 6.46
N PHE A 410 9.47 -16.40 5.46
CA PHE A 410 8.29 -15.90 4.74
C PHE A 410 6.98 -16.35 5.38
N ASP A 411 7.01 -17.35 6.27
CA ASP A 411 5.83 -17.86 6.97
C ASP A 411 5.09 -16.77 7.75
N GLN A 412 5.81 -15.78 8.26
CA GLN A 412 5.21 -14.66 8.99
C GLN A 412 4.32 -13.77 8.11
N GLU A 413 4.61 -13.66 6.83
CA GLU A 413 3.76 -12.93 5.88
C GLU A 413 2.57 -13.76 5.46
N LEU A 414 2.79 -15.06 5.21
CA LEU A 414 1.74 -15.99 4.80
C LEU A 414 0.70 -16.23 5.91
N LEU A 415 1.14 -16.28 7.17
CA LEU A 415 0.31 -16.55 8.34
C LEU A 415 -0.04 -15.31 9.15
N ALA A 416 0.18 -14.12 8.62
CA ALA A 416 -0.14 -12.89 9.33
C ALA A 416 -1.66 -12.82 9.61
N PRO A 417 -2.08 -12.50 10.86
CA PRO A 417 -3.48 -12.44 11.24
C PRO A 417 -4.13 -11.14 10.73
N ARG A 418 -4.12 -10.94 9.43
CA ARG A 418 -4.65 -9.77 8.73
C ARG A 418 -5.46 -10.23 7.54
N TYR A 419 -6.63 -9.63 7.31
CA TYR A 419 -7.47 -10.02 6.19
C TYR A 419 -6.82 -9.76 4.81
N ARG A 420 -5.83 -8.87 4.71
CA ARG A 420 -5.05 -8.59 3.50
C ARG A 420 -3.73 -9.36 3.40
N ALA A 421 -3.47 -10.31 4.31
CA ALA A 421 -2.17 -10.99 4.37
C ALA A 421 -1.75 -11.62 3.04
N ILE A 422 -2.68 -12.26 2.36
CA ILE A 422 -2.46 -12.93 1.07
C ILE A 422 -2.01 -11.93 -0.01
N GLU A 423 -2.74 -10.83 -0.16
CA GLU A 423 -2.41 -9.77 -1.14
C GLU A 423 -1.07 -9.11 -0.80
N GLN A 424 -0.84 -8.81 0.49
CA GLN A 424 0.42 -8.18 0.94
C GLN A 424 1.62 -9.11 0.74
N ALA A 425 1.48 -10.40 1.05
CA ALA A 425 2.54 -11.38 0.80
C ALA A 425 2.85 -11.52 -0.71
N ALA A 426 1.81 -11.62 -1.54
CA ALA A 426 1.99 -11.67 -2.99
C ALA A 426 2.64 -10.37 -3.53
N TRP A 427 2.27 -9.21 -3.00
CA TRP A 427 2.85 -7.93 -3.39
C TRP A 427 4.33 -7.80 -2.99
N LEU A 428 4.75 -8.36 -1.86
CA LEU A 428 6.17 -8.44 -1.49
C LEU A 428 6.98 -9.26 -2.49
N LEU A 429 6.43 -10.37 -3.00
CA LEU A 429 7.08 -11.17 -4.05
C LEU A 429 7.16 -10.42 -5.38
N VAL A 430 6.13 -9.64 -5.73
CA VAL A 430 6.16 -8.76 -6.91
C VAL A 430 7.28 -7.72 -6.81
N ARG A 431 7.44 -7.08 -5.66
CA ARG A 431 8.54 -6.12 -5.42
C ARG A 431 9.91 -6.77 -5.56
N ALA A 432 10.08 -7.95 -4.99
CA ALA A 432 11.32 -8.72 -5.15
C ALA A 432 11.58 -9.07 -6.63
N ALA A 433 10.53 -9.49 -7.34
CA ALA A 433 10.59 -9.81 -8.77
C ALA A 433 11.08 -8.64 -9.61
N ARG A 434 10.56 -7.43 -9.36
CA ARG A 434 10.99 -6.21 -10.07
C ARG A 434 12.46 -5.87 -9.86
N LEU A 435 12.97 -6.11 -8.67
CA LEU A 435 14.37 -5.81 -8.35
C LEU A 435 15.36 -6.75 -9.02
N VAL A 436 15.01 -8.03 -9.13
CA VAL A 436 15.90 -9.03 -9.74
C VAL A 436 15.75 -9.14 -11.26
N GLY A 437 14.68 -8.57 -11.82
CA GLY A 437 14.39 -8.63 -13.25
C GLY A 437 13.82 -9.97 -13.71
N ALA A 438 13.75 -10.14 -15.03
CA ALA A 438 13.15 -11.30 -15.67
C ALA A 438 14.02 -12.57 -15.53
N ARG A 439 13.40 -13.74 -15.73
CA ARG A 439 14.12 -15.02 -15.74
C ARG A 439 15.26 -15.07 -16.79
N SER A 440 15.05 -14.45 -17.94
CA SER A 440 16.06 -14.36 -19.01
C SER A 440 17.29 -13.53 -18.62
N GLU A 441 17.15 -12.65 -17.62
CA GLU A 441 18.23 -11.82 -17.08
C GLU A 441 18.95 -12.51 -15.90
N GLY A 442 18.55 -13.73 -15.56
CA GLY A 442 19.12 -14.50 -14.45
C GLY A 442 18.57 -14.15 -13.07
N GLY A 443 17.55 -13.29 -13.01
CA GLY A 443 16.91 -12.86 -11.76
C GLY A 443 16.36 -14.01 -10.95
N LYS A 444 16.69 -14.05 -9.64
CA LYS A 444 16.26 -15.09 -8.72
C LYS A 444 15.63 -14.51 -7.46
N VAL A 445 14.48 -15.05 -7.08
CA VAL A 445 13.87 -14.84 -5.77
C VAL A 445 13.86 -16.18 -5.02
N LEU A 446 14.55 -16.24 -3.87
CA LEU A 446 14.61 -17.42 -3.01
C LEU A 446 13.68 -17.18 -1.80
N VAL A 447 12.77 -18.12 -1.55
CA VAL A 447 11.81 -18.01 -0.45
C VAL A 447 11.96 -19.19 0.49
N GLN A 448 12.43 -18.94 1.70
CA GLN A 448 12.49 -19.94 2.75
C GLN A 448 11.17 -19.99 3.52
N THR A 449 10.59 -21.17 3.63
CA THR A 449 9.28 -21.40 4.24
C THR A 449 9.12 -22.81 4.79
N ARG A 450 8.21 -23.01 5.73
CA ARG A 450 7.70 -24.32 6.16
C ARG A 450 6.38 -24.69 5.51
N ILE A 451 5.85 -23.81 4.65
CA ILE A 451 4.56 -23.99 3.96
C ILE A 451 4.78 -23.84 2.45
N PRO A 452 5.59 -24.71 1.81
CA PRO A 452 5.98 -24.53 0.40
C PRO A 452 4.80 -24.62 -0.57
N ASP A 453 3.71 -25.27 -0.19
CA ASP A 453 2.52 -25.48 -1.02
C ASP A 453 1.48 -24.34 -0.84
N HIS A 454 1.86 -23.22 -0.18
CA HIS A 454 0.94 -22.11 0.02
C HIS A 454 0.58 -21.43 -1.31
N GLU A 455 -0.71 -21.08 -1.49
CA GLU A 455 -1.26 -20.54 -2.74
C GLU A 455 -0.50 -19.32 -3.30
N VAL A 456 0.01 -18.43 -2.45
CA VAL A 456 0.84 -17.27 -2.84
C VAL A 456 2.14 -17.72 -3.51
N LEU A 457 2.79 -18.76 -2.97
CA LEU A 457 4.05 -19.29 -3.52
C LEU A 457 3.81 -20.03 -4.83
N LEU A 458 2.74 -20.79 -4.92
CA LEU A 458 2.35 -21.48 -6.15
C LEU A 458 2.05 -20.47 -7.28
N ALA A 459 1.35 -19.37 -6.97
CA ALA A 459 1.08 -18.30 -7.91
C ALA A 459 2.38 -17.63 -8.41
N ALA A 460 3.34 -17.34 -7.52
CA ALA A 460 4.63 -16.75 -7.87
C ALA A 460 5.50 -17.70 -8.72
N VAL A 461 5.61 -18.97 -8.35
CA VAL A 461 6.40 -19.98 -9.08
C VAL A 461 5.84 -20.23 -10.49
N SER A 462 4.51 -20.30 -10.62
CA SER A 462 3.85 -20.50 -11.92
C SER A 462 3.81 -19.22 -12.77
N GLY A 463 4.01 -18.04 -12.18
CA GLY A 463 3.79 -16.75 -12.84
C GLY A 463 2.33 -16.51 -13.22
N ASN A 464 1.40 -17.18 -12.52
CA ASN A 464 -0.03 -17.07 -12.76
C ASN A 464 -0.79 -16.78 -11.44
N PRO A 465 -1.05 -15.50 -11.10
CA PRO A 465 -1.78 -15.13 -9.90
C PRO A 465 -3.30 -15.27 -10.01
N GLN A 466 -3.88 -15.59 -11.15
CA GLN A 466 -5.32 -15.65 -11.35
C GLN A 466 -6.06 -16.59 -10.38
N PRO A 467 -5.59 -17.82 -10.11
CA PRO A 467 -6.23 -18.68 -9.11
C PRO A 467 -6.23 -18.08 -7.71
N LEU A 468 -5.16 -17.35 -7.35
CA LEU A 468 -5.05 -16.64 -6.07
C LEU A 468 -6.13 -15.57 -5.92
N LEU A 469 -6.40 -14.79 -6.98
CA LEU A 469 -7.43 -13.74 -6.97
C LEU A 469 -8.83 -14.33 -6.75
N VAL A 470 -9.13 -15.43 -7.41
CA VAL A 470 -10.43 -16.11 -7.27
C VAL A 470 -10.61 -16.62 -5.83
N ALA A 471 -9.61 -17.33 -5.28
CA ALA A 471 -9.66 -17.85 -3.93
C ALA A 471 -9.78 -16.74 -2.87
N GLU A 472 -9.07 -15.63 -3.07
CA GLU A 472 -9.15 -14.49 -2.15
C GLU A 472 -10.52 -13.80 -2.19
N GLN A 473 -11.11 -13.63 -3.37
CA GLN A 473 -12.45 -13.08 -3.51
C GLN A 473 -13.49 -13.95 -2.80
N GLU A 474 -13.45 -15.27 -2.99
CA GLU A 474 -14.34 -16.22 -2.31
C GLU A 474 -14.17 -16.17 -0.79
N ARG A 475 -12.93 -16.10 -0.30
CA ARG A 475 -12.61 -15.96 1.12
C ARG A 475 -13.18 -14.70 1.72
N ARG A 476 -13.00 -13.55 1.06
CA ARG A 476 -13.55 -12.27 1.54
C ARG A 476 -15.06 -12.25 1.50
N GLN A 477 -15.67 -12.86 0.50
CA GLN A 477 -17.12 -12.98 0.43
C GLN A 477 -17.68 -13.82 1.59
N SER A 478 -17.08 -14.98 1.85
CA SER A 478 -17.53 -15.88 2.92
C SER A 478 -17.34 -15.30 4.32
N LEU A 479 -16.30 -14.48 4.52
CA LEU A 479 -15.97 -13.87 5.81
C LEU A 479 -16.52 -12.43 5.98
N GLY A 480 -17.19 -11.88 4.98
CA GLY A 480 -17.72 -10.52 5.01
C GLY A 480 -16.63 -9.45 5.14
N PHE A 481 -15.47 -9.64 4.48
CA PHE A 481 -14.40 -8.67 4.44
C PHE A 481 -14.51 -7.71 3.23
N PRO A 482 -13.95 -6.50 3.32
CA PRO A 482 -13.92 -5.56 2.21
C PRO A 482 -13.28 -6.16 0.94
N PRO A 483 -13.79 -5.78 -0.24
CA PRO A 483 -14.85 -4.82 -0.52
C PRO A 483 -16.27 -5.40 -0.48
N LEU A 484 -16.41 -6.69 -0.20
CA LEU A 484 -17.67 -7.44 -0.22
C LEU A 484 -18.45 -7.32 1.10
N GLY A 485 -17.78 -6.89 2.18
CA GLY A 485 -18.33 -6.47 3.46
C GLY A 485 -17.81 -5.11 3.88
N GLY A 486 -18.33 -4.56 4.96
CA GLY A 486 -17.85 -3.32 5.57
C GLY A 486 -17.01 -3.61 6.82
N LEU A 487 -15.83 -3.01 6.91
CA LEU A 487 -14.93 -3.12 8.06
C LEU A 487 -14.30 -1.76 8.38
N ALA A 488 -14.29 -1.37 9.65
CA ALA A 488 -13.49 -0.25 10.12
C ALA A 488 -12.83 -0.57 11.46
N ALA A 489 -11.63 -0.07 11.67
CA ALA A 489 -10.98 -0.05 12.97
C ALA A 489 -11.23 1.31 13.63
N MET A 490 -11.69 1.30 14.89
CA MET A 490 -11.87 2.50 15.67
C MET A 490 -10.98 2.44 16.90
N THR A 491 -10.05 3.39 17.02
CA THR A 491 -9.03 3.40 18.07
C THR A 491 -8.94 4.77 18.74
N GLY A 492 -8.62 4.79 20.02
CA GLY A 492 -8.46 6.05 20.74
C GLY A 492 -8.50 5.93 22.25
N GLU A 493 -8.87 7.02 22.92
CA GLU A 493 -9.08 7.02 24.35
C GLU A 493 -10.37 6.25 24.69
N ILE A 494 -10.33 5.43 25.73
CA ILE A 494 -11.40 4.50 26.09
C ILE A 494 -12.76 5.21 26.15
N GLU A 495 -12.85 6.33 26.86
CA GLU A 495 -14.10 7.09 27.02
C GLU A 495 -14.66 7.60 25.68
N ALA A 496 -13.77 8.02 24.76
CA ALA A 496 -14.17 8.47 23.43
C ALA A 496 -14.65 7.32 22.54
N VAL A 497 -13.97 6.18 22.60
CA VAL A 497 -14.35 4.97 21.83
C VAL A 497 -15.66 4.41 22.35
N ASP A 498 -15.84 4.29 23.67
CA ASP A 498 -17.07 3.76 24.28
C ASP A 498 -18.28 4.63 23.93
N MET A 499 -18.17 5.95 24.02
CA MET A 499 -19.24 6.87 23.63
C MET A 499 -19.60 6.75 22.13
N ALA A 500 -18.60 6.59 21.25
CA ALA A 500 -18.84 6.36 19.83
C ALA A 500 -19.52 5.00 19.60
N CYS A 501 -19.08 3.94 20.29
CA CYS A 501 -19.70 2.62 20.23
C CYS A 501 -21.18 2.66 20.65
N ASP A 502 -21.52 3.35 21.74
CA ASP A 502 -22.90 3.48 22.20
C ASP A 502 -23.81 4.13 21.13
N SER A 503 -23.28 5.10 20.39
CA SER A 503 -24.00 5.77 19.30
C SER A 503 -24.16 4.89 18.04
N LEU A 504 -23.32 3.87 17.85
CA LEU A 504 -23.27 3.01 16.66
C LEU A 504 -23.85 1.61 16.89
N ARG A 505 -24.09 1.20 18.14
CA ARG A 505 -24.46 -0.16 18.55
C ARG A 505 -25.70 -0.72 17.86
N ASP A 506 -26.69 0.13 17.58
CA ASP A 506 -27.93 -0.28 16.91
C ASP A 506 -27.78 -0.39 15.38
N ARG A 507 -26.63 -0.02 14.84
CA ARG A 507 -26.39 0.08 13.38
C ARG A 507 -25.30 -0.85 12.88
N LEU A 508 -24.31 -1.15 13.73
CA LEU A 508 -23.10 -1.90 13.35
C LEU A 508 -22.82 -3.01 14.36
N GLU A 509 -22.24 -4.09 13.89
CA GLU A 509 -21.63 -5.10 14.74
C GLU A 509 -20.30 -4.56 15.27
N ILE A 510 -20.13 -4.58 16.60
CA ILE A 510 -18.95 -4.03 17.28
C ILE A 510 -18.26 -5.14 18.07
N THR A 511 -16.97 -5.34 17.81
CA THR A 511 -16.13 -6.32 18.50
C THR A 511 -14.85 -5.67 19.02
N GLY A 512 -14.34 -6.13 20.16
CA GLY A 512 -13.16 -5.54 20.82
C GLY A 512 -13.54 -4.75 22.07
N GLY A 513 -12.63 -3.89 22.53
CA GLY A 513 -12.81 -3.05 23.74
C GLY A 513 -11.53 -2.32 24.13
N GLN A 514 -11.56 -1.62 25.27
CA GLN A 514 -10.39 -0.89 25.80
C GLN A 514 -9.75 0.12 24.82
N GLY A 515 -10.61 0.82 24.05
CA GLY A 515 -10.14 1.83 23.11
C GLY A 515 -9.65 1.29 21.77
N ASP A 516 -9.86 0.00 21.47
CA ASP A 516 -9.54 -0.64 20.20
C ASP A 516 -10.68 -1.59 19.81
N VAL A 517 -11.48 -1.21 18.81
CA VAL A 517 -12.66 -1.94 18.38
C VAL A 517 -12.73 -2.06 16.86
N LEU A 518 -13.36 -3.13 16.39
CA LEU A 518 -13.72 -3.35 15.00
C LEU A 518 -15.21 -3.14 14.81
N LEU A 519 -15.54 -2.37 13.78
CA LEU A 519 -16.90 -2.13 13.31
C LEU A 519 -17.11 -2.95 12.03
N ARG A 520 -18.19 -3.72 11.98
CA ARG A 520 -18.56 -4.55 10.83
C ARG A 520 -19.96 -4.24 10.34
N ALA A 521 -20.14 -4.35 9.03
CA ALA A 521 -21.43 -4.18 8.36
C ALA A 521 -21.53 -5.13 7.16
N PRO A 522 -22.76 -5.43 6.67
CA PRO A 522 -22.96 -6.27 5.48
C PRO A 522 -22.31 -5.73 4.21
N SER A 523 -22.07 -4.42 4.13
CA SER A 523 -21.36 -3.78 3.00
C SER A 523 -20.65 -2.51 3.45
N SER A 524 -19.68 -2.05 2.65
CA SER A 524 -19.00 -0.76 2.87
C SER A 524 -19.98 0.42 2.85
N THR A 525 -21.04 0.37 2.02
CA THR A 525 -22.06 1.42 1.98
C THR A 525 -22.82 1.51 3.31
N VAL A 526 -23.29 0.38 3.84
CA VAL A 526 -23.99 0.34 5.14
C VAL A 526 -23.10 0.85 6.27
N LEU A 527 -21.81 0.48 6.26
CA LEU A 527 -20.84 0.98 7.22
C LEU A 527 -20.68 2.50 7.14
N CYS A 528 -20.45 3.03 5.95
CA CYS A 528 -20.23 4.46 5.73
C CYS A 528 -21.49 5.29 6.05
N ASP A 529 -22.67 4.79 5.69
CA ASP A 529 -23.95 5.44 6.03
C ASP A 529 -24.19 5.47 7.54
N ALA A 530 -23.88 4.39 8.25
CA ALA A 530 -23.99 4.34 9.70
C ALA A 530 -23.04 5.34 10.38
N LEU A 531 -21.79 5.43 9.89
CA LEU A 531 -20.81 6.38 10.40
C LEU A 531 -21.19 7.84 10.09
N ALA A 532 -21.76 8.11 8.92
CA ALA A 532 -22.20 9.44 8.52
C ALA A 532 -23.49 9.91 9.24
N ALA A 533 -24.34 8.97 9.67
CA ALA A 533 -25.61 9.28 10.34
C ALA A 533 -25.44 9.63 11.85
N VAL A 534 -24.25 9.51 12.40
CA VAL A 534 -23.96 9.74 13.82
C VAL A 534 -23.07 10.95 14.02
N ASP A 535 -23.46 11.85 14.92
CA ASP A 535 -22.56 12.94 15.35
C ASP A 535 -21.51 12.40 16.33
N LEU A 536 -20.29 12.25 15.84
CA LEU A 536 -19.12 11.83 16.62
C LEU A 536 -18.42 13.01 17.35
N GLY A 537 -18.95 14.22 17.26
CA GLY A 537 -18.41 15.41 17.94
C GLY A 537 -18.32 15.23 19.45
N PRO A 538 -19.39 14.78 20.14
CA PRO A 538 -19.36 14.51 21.58
C PRO A 538 -18.29 13.48 21.98
N ALA A 539 -18.14 12.40 21.23
CA ALA A 539 -17.10 11.40 21.47
C ALA A 539 -15.68 11.97 21.28
N ARG A 540 -15.45 12.75 20.23
CA ARG A 540 -14.16 13.43 19.99
C ARG A 540 -13.83 14.49 21.05
N ALA A 541 -14.84 15.07 21.73
CA ALA A 541 -14.64 15.98 22.84
C ALA A 541 -14.13 15.27 24.11
N LYS A 542 -14.32 13.93 24.21
CA LYS A 542 -13.84 13.10 25.32
C LYS A 542 -12.40 12.68 25.17
N GLY A 543 -11.85 12.72 23.95
CA GLY A 543 -10.47 12.36 23.70
C GLY A 543 -10.18 12.02 22.25
N ARG A 544 -9.00 11.48 22.01
CA ARG A 544 -8.59 11.04 20.69
C ARG A 544 -9.48 9.91 20.19
N LEU A 545 -10.04 10.09 19.00
CA LEU A 545 -10.84 9.09 18.30
C LEU A 545 -10.37 9.03 16.83
N ARG A 546 -9.90 7.88 16.42
CA ARG A 546 -9.51 7.59 15.04
C ARG A 546 -10.43 6.51 14.48
N ILE A 547 -10.90 6.71 13.27
CA ILE A 547 -11.64 5.71 12.49
C ILE A 547 -10.84 5.47 11.22
N ASP A 548 -10.59 4.20 10.92
CA ASP A 548 -9.86 3.74 9.75
C ASP A 548 -10.75 2.75 9.00
N VAL A 549 -11.34 3.20 7.90
CA VAL A 549 -12.24 2.39 7.08
C VAL A 549 -11.42 1.57 6.08
N ASP A 550 -11.69 0.27 5.98
CA ASP A 550 -10.94 -0.71 5.21
C ASP A 550 -9.43 -0.71 5.54
N PRO A 551 -9.07 -0.81 6.83
CA PRO A 551 -7.70 -0.63 7.28
C PRO A 551 -6.74 -1.61 6.60
N LEU A 552 -5.54 -1.16 6.32
CA LEU A 552 -4.50 -2.01 5.73
C LEU A 552 -4.01 -3.10 6.70
N ARG A 553 -4.12 -2.82 8.00
CA ARG A 553 -3.59 -3.70 9.06
C ARG A 553 -4.57 -3.74 10.23
N VAL A 554 -5.22 -4.87 10.42
CA VAL A 554 -6.10 -5.16 11.55
C VAL A 554 -5.65 -6.46 12.19
#